data_660f7f7cbbb609a6f8ed04743ee2f2c4
#
_entry.id   660f7f7cbbb609a6f8ed04743ee2f2c4
#
_cell.length_a   1.000
_cell.length_b   1.000
_cell.length_c   1.000
_cell.angle_alpha   90.00
_cell.angle_beta   90.00
_cell.angle_gamma   90.00
#
_symmetry.space_group_name_H-M   'P 1'
#
loop_
_entity.id
_entity.type
_entity.pdbx_description
1 polymer ?
#
loop_
_entity_poly.entity_id
_entity_poly.type
_entity_poly.pdbx_seq_one_letter_code
_entity_poly.pdbx_strand_id
1 'polypeptide(L)'
;MGSVQLKRLAERNDVEVVALFEKNTERGKEVLRSLCLDENLLVDDYDKIVNNPDIDAVWLVSPNSFHAPQAIAAMKVGKHVFSEKPAATTFADFCTEIELEKANPKLITFVDYILYFDSMEQRLRDMVSNGQFGQITQIQINYRHPVNIAGDKVWKLDKNIMGDAIGMGINHAISVMIFAMASQAKPVGVYATSAPAQIRGFEADPIWAITIHFDNGATGFCFGNIDNGNGYDAYHNIFGTDGGFIFESQIDRPYKVRYWSNKTTEGKWIRPLDKSNAGDLAWPEDTTTPDSGNVVEHQTGSAVGHFIDCVKNKTKSPLSFVNSQIIAEIGWAAQMSASLKQPVSLPLNWNEVRKFFKD
;
A
#
# COMPACT_ATOMS: atom_id res chain seq x y z
N MET A 1 -11.87 -4.57 -5.96
CA MET A 1 -10.54 -4.47 -6.61
C MET A 1 -10.39 -5.50 -7.72
N GLY A 2 -10.62 -6.80 -7.52
CA GLY A 2 -10.36 -7.85 -8.51
C GLY A 2 -10.91 -7.60 -9.91
N SER A 3 -12.18 -7.20 -10.05
CA SER A 3 -12.76 -6.88 -11.37
C SER A 3 -12.09 -5.69 -12.07
N VAL A 4 -11.60 -4.70 -11.31
CA VAL A 4 -10.89 -3.55 -11.87
C VAL A 4 -9.52 -3.98 -12.39
N GLN A 5 -8.77 -4.76 -11.63
CA GLN A 5 -7.46 -5.26 -12.05
C GLN A 5 -7.59 -6.25 -13.22
N LEU A 6 -8.56 -7.16 -13.19
CA LEU A 6 -8.83 -8.08 -14.30
C LEU A 6 -9.16 -7.32 -15.60
N LYS A 7 -9.96 -6.25 -15.51
CA LYS A 7 -10.21 -5.36 -16.65
C LYS A 7 -8.92 -4.76 -17.21
N ARG A 8 -8.03 -4.25 -16.35
CA ARG A 8 -6.74 -3.69 -16.78
C ARG A 8 -5.82 -4.72 -17.43
N LEU A 9 -5.86 -5.97 -16.96
CA LEU A 9 -5.15 -7.08 -17.60
C LEU A 9 -5.74 -7.43 -18.97
N ALA A 10 -7.07 -7.56 -19.07
CA ALA A 10 -7.77 -7.90 -20.30
C ALA A 10 -7.64 -6.83 -21.41
N GLU A 11 -7.43 -5.57 -21.06
CA GLU A 11 -7.22 -4.46 -22.01
C GLU A 11 -5.80 -4.46 -22.62
N ARG A 12 -4.89 -5.31 -22.16
CA ARG A 12 -3.48 -5.35 -22.62
C ARG A 12 -3.27 -6.37 -23.72
N ASN A 13 -2.50 -5.98 -24.74
CA ASN A 13 -2.14 -6.86 -25.86
C ASN A 13 -0.91 -7.75 -25.57
N ASP A 14 -0.27 -7.54 -24.42
CA ASP A 14 0.97 -8.21 -24.03
C ASP A 14 0.78 -9.15 -22.85
N VAL A 15 -0.46 -9.40 -22.46
CA VAL A 15 -0.88 -10.29 -21.38
C VAL A 15 -2.05 -11.15 -21.87
N GLU A 16 -2.04 -12.41 -21.50
CA GLU A 16 -3.16 -13.34 -21.67
C GLU A 16 -3.70 -13.75 -20.30
N VAL A 17 -5.02 -13.61 -20.12
CA VAL A 17 -5.73 -14.12 -18.95
C VAL A 17 -6.05 -15.59 -19.18
N VAL A 18 -5.33 -16.48 -18.51
CA VAL A 18 -5.43 -17.95 -18.71
C VAL A 18 -6.47 -18.59 -17.78
N ALA A 19 -6.65 -18.05 -16.57
CA ALA A 19 -7.62 -18.59 -15.61
C ALA A 19 -8.08 -17.52 -14.61
N LEU A 20 -9.28 -17.69 -14.09
CA LEU A 20 -9.87 -16.94 -13.00
C LEU A 20 -10.35 -17.91 -11.92
N PHE A 21 -9.92 -17.73 -10.68
CA PHE A 21 -10.50 -18.39 -9.51
C PHE A 21 -11.37 -17.42 -8.74
N GLU A 22 -12.63 -17.74 -8.59
CA GLU A 22 -13.61 -17.04 -7.72
C GLU A 22 -14.47 -18.08 -7.03
N LYS A 23 -14.52 -18.05 -5.70
CA LYS A 23 -15.27 -19.00 -4.88
C LYS A 23 -16.78 -18.97 -5.18
N ASN A 24 -17.31 -17.78 -5.48
CA ASN A 24 -18.69 -17.62 -5.95
C ASN A 24 -18.71 -17.73 -7.48
N THR A 25 -19.08 -18.93 -7.96
CA THR A 25 -19.10 -19.27 -9.38
C THR A 25 -19.97 -18.33 -10.22
N GLU A 26 -21.14 -17.93 -9.74
CA GLU A 26 -22.03 -17.02 -10.48
C GLU A 26 -21.40 -15.64 -10.62
N ARG A 27 -20.80 -15.13 -9.54
CA ARG A 27 -20.05 -13.87 -9.58
C ARG A 27 -18.86 -13.94 -10.54
N GLY A 28 -18.11 -15.05 -10.52
CA GLY A 28 -17.00 -15.26 -11.46
C GLY A 28 -17.45 -15.18 -12.90
N LYS A 29 -18.54 -15.87 -13.25
CA LYS A 29 -19.14 -15.82 -14.59
C LYS A 29 -19.64 -14.42 -14.97
N GLU A 30 -20.32 -13.73 -14.04
CA GLU A 30 -20.78 -12.36 -14.26
C GLU A 30 -19.62 -11.40 -14.59
N VAL A 31 -18.51 -11.51 -13.86
CA VAL A 31 -17.32 -10.69 -14.11
C VAL A 31 -16.72 -11.01 -15.47
N LEU A 32 -16.53 -12.28 -15.83
CA LEU A 32 -16.02 -12.68 -17.14
C LEU A 32 -16.90 -12.17 -18.29
N ARG A 33 -18.22 -12.36 -18.19
CA ARG A 33 -19.18 -11.84 -19.18
C ARG A 33 -19.11 -10.33 -19.32
N SER A 34 -19.02 -9.61 -18.21
CA SER A 34 -18.95 -8.14 -18.23
C SER A 34 -17.70 -7.60 -18.93
N LEU A 35 -16.65 -8.41 -19.01
CA LEU A 35 -15.38 -8.10 -19.67
C LEU A 35 -15.24 -8.76 -21.05
N CYS A 36 -16.30 -9.42 -21.56
CA CYS A 36 -16.28 -10.19 -22.80
C CYS A 36 -15.20 -11.28 -22.84
N LEU A 37 -14.90 -11.87 -21.68
CA LEU A 37 -13.97 -12.99 -21.52
C LEU A 37 -14.73 -14.32 -21.52
N ASP A 38 -14.07 -15.42 -21.92
CA ASP A 38 -14.65 -16.77 -21.93
C ASP A 38 -14.93 -17.26 -20.50
N GLU A 39 -16.14 -17.73 -20.25
CA GLU A 39 -16.53 -18.32 -18.95
C GLU A 39 -15.74 -19.59 -18.60
N ASN A 40 -15.17 -20.28 -19.59
CA ASN A 40 -14.31 -21.44 -19.39
C ASN A 40 -12.98 -21.11 -18.69
N LEU A 41 -12.60 -19.83 -18.59
CA LEU A 41 -11.47 -19.38 -17.78
C LEU A 41 -11.72 -19.54 -16.27
N LEU A 42 -12.99 -19.70 -15.85
CA LEU A 42 -13.33 -19.88 -14.45
C LEU A 42 -12.95 -21.29 -13.97
N VAL A 43 -12.09 -21.33 -12.96
CA VAL A 43 -11.71 -22.58 -12.28
C VAL A 43 -12.29 -22.62 -10.87
N ASP A 44 -12.58 -23.84 -10.38
CA ASP A 44 -13.22 -24.11 -9.09
C ASP A 44 -12.21 -24.31 -7.94
N ASP A 45 -10.91 -24.40 -8.27
CA ASP A 45 -9.84 -24.61 -7.31
C ASP A 45 -8.61 -23.77 -7.69
N TYR A 46 -8.00 -23.11 -6.70
CA TYR A 46 -6.77 -22.33 -6.88
C TYR A 46 -5.58 -23.22 -7.27
N ASP A 47 -5.56 -24.47 -6.86
CA ASP A 47 -4.49 -25.42 -7.23
C ASP A 47 -4.43 -25.65 -8.74
N LYS A 48 -5.53 -25.48 -9.48
CA LYS A 48 -5.54 -25.52 -10.94
C LYS A 48 -4.76 -24.37 -11.57
N ILE A 49 -4.72 -23.20 -10.91
CA ILE A 49 -3.88 -22.07 -11.31
C ILE A 49 -2.42 -22.35 -10.97
N VAL A 50 -2.13 -22.80 -9.75
CA VAL A 50 -0.78 -23.06 -9.27
C VAL A 50 -0.09 -24.13 -10.14
N ASN A 51 -0.79 -25.20 -10.47
CA ASN A 51 -0.23 -26.34 -11.21
C ASN A 51 -0.30 -26.20 -12.74
N ASN A 52 -0.88 -25.11 -13.28
CA ASN A 52 -0.93 -24.89 -14.72
C ASN A 52 0.42 -24.36 -15.22
N PRO A 53 1.15 -25.09 -16.10
CA PRO A 53 2.45 -24.65 -16.61
C PRO A 53 2.38 -23.44 -17.55
N ASP A 54 1.21 -23.13 -18.11
CA ASP A 54 1.02 -22.00 -19.04
C ASP A 54 0.83 -20.67 -18.31
N ILE A 55 0.80 -20.67 -16.97
CA ILE A 55 0.66 -19.46 -16.15
C ILE A 55 2.03 -19.04 -15.61
N ASP A 56 2.51 -17.87 -16.02
CA ASP A 56 3.76 -17.26 -15.54
C ASP A 56 3.60 -16.52 -14.22
N ALA A 57 2.46 -15.87 -14.01
CA ALA A 57 2.21 -14.99 -12.88
C ALA A 57 0.79 -15.12 -12.32
N VAL A 58 0.62 -14.86 -11.04
CA VAL A 58 -0.68 -14.84 -10.35
C VAL A 58 -0.99 -13.45 -9.82
N TRP A 59 -2.27 -13.08 -9.89
CA TRP A 59 -2.84 -11.86 -9.29
C TRP A 59 -3.73 -12.22 -8.10
N LEU A 60 -3.33 -11.79 -6.90
CA LEU A 60 -4.01 -12.11 -5.65
C LEU A 60 -4.81 -10.92 -5.16
N VAL A 61 -6.13 -11.03 -5.24
CA VAL A 61 -7.12 -10.00 -4.87
C VAL A 61 -8.25 -10.58 -4.02
N SER A 62 -8.00 -11.71 -3.39
CA SER A 62 -8.85 -12.41 -2.43
C SER A 62 -8.98 -11.62 -1.11
N PRO A 63 -9.78 -12.05 -0.13
CA PRO A 63 -9.71 -11.49 1.21
C PRO A 63 -8.33 -11.69 1.85
N ASN A 64 -7.91 -10.76 2.70
CA ASN A 64 -6.53 -10.60 3.16
C ASN A 64 -5.83 -11.88 3.64
N SER A 65 -6.52 -12.73 4.43
CA SER A 65 -5.91 -13.95 4.98
C SER A 65 -5.57 -15.02 3.93
N PHE A 66 -6.05 -14.87 2.70
CA PHE A 66 -5.74 -15.78 1.60
C PHE A 66 -4.54 -15.34 0.77
N HIS A 67 -4.09 -14.07 0.88
CA HIS A 67 -3.00 -13.56 0.05
C HIS A 67 -1.72 -14.38 0.24
N ALA A 68 -1.20 -14.47 1.46
CA ALA A 68 0.06 -15.16 1.71
C ALA A 68 0.00 -16.67 1.43
N PRO A 69 -0.99 -17.46 1.86
CA PRO A 69 -1.09 -18.86 1.46
C PRO A 69 -1.08 -19.07 -0.05
N GLN A 70 -1.80 -18.23 -0.80
CA GLN A 70 -1.85 -18.28 -2.25
C GLN A 70 -0.52 -17.85 -2.88
N ALA A 71 0.10 -16.77 -2.38
CA ALA A 71 1.41 -16.31 -2.82
C ALA A 71 2.49 -17.38 -2.62
N ILE A 72 2.56 -17.94 -1.42
CA ILE A 72 3.53 -18.99 -1.04
C ILE A 72 3.39 -20.21 -1.94
N ALA A 73 2.15 -20.65 -2.22
CA ALA A 73 1.90 -21.78 -3.13
C ALA A 73 2.42 -21.49 -4.54
N ALA A 74 2.12 -20.31 -5.09
CA ALA A 74 2.59 -19.88 -6.41
C ALA A 74 4.12 -19.73 -6.48
N MET A 75 4.73 -19.10 -5.46
CA MET A 75 6.18 -18.88 -5.38
C MET A 75 6.96 -20.20 -5.32
N LYS A 76 6.44 -21.22 -4.62
CA LYS A 76 7.07 -22.54 -4.51
C LYS A 76 7.19 -23.27 -5.85
N VAL A 77 6.29 -22.99 -6.78
CA VAL A 77 6.34 -23.55 -8.15
C VAL A 77 6.93 -22.58 -9.18
N GLY A 78 7.49 -21.46 -8.71
CA GLY A 78 8.24 -20.52 -9.55
C GLY A 78 7.40 -19.47 -10.27
N LYS A 79 6.10 -19.31 -9.94
CA LYS A 79 5.25 -18.27 -10.54
C LYS A 79 5.51 -16.90 -9.90
N HIS A 80 5.50 -15.86 -10.72
CA HIS A 80 5.55 -14.47 -10.28
C HIS A 80 4.26 -14.10 -9.54
N VAL A 81 4.33 -13.14 -8.60
CA VAL A 81 3.20 -12.80 -7.74
C VAL A 81 2.96 -11.31 -7.67
N PHE A 82 1.78 -10.88 -8.08
CA PHE A 82 1.18 -9.60 -7.71
C PHE A 82 0.18 -9.83 -6.59
N SER A 83 0.39 -9.22 -5.42
CA SER A 83 -0.50 -9.34 -4.29
C SER A 83 -1.12 -8.00 -3.92
N GLU A 84 -2.43 -7.99 -3.69
CA GLU A 84 -3.05 -6.91 -2.92
C GLU A 84 -2.43 -6.83 -1.52
N LYS A 85 -2.55 -5.64 -0.93
CA LYS A 85 -2.11 -5.40 0.44
C LYS A 85 -3.22 -5.81 1.46
N PRO A 86 -2.82 -6.26 2.66
CA PRO A 86 -1.46 -6.65 3.04
C PRO A 86 -1.05 -7.94 2.33
N ALA A 87 0.24 -8.13 2.09
CA ALA A 87 0.72 -9.39 1.52
C ALA A 87 0.41 -10.56 2.48
N ALA A 88 0.67 -10.38 3.76
CA ALA A 88 0.40 -11.37 4.81
C ALA A 88 -0.41 -10.80 5.97
N THR A 89 -1.21 -11.65 6.63
CA THR A 89 -1.94 -11.35 7.88
C THR A 89 -1.35 -12.04 9.10
N THR A 90 -0.40 -12.96 8.93
CA THR A 90 0.39 -13.58 10.01
C THR A 90 1.87 -13.27 9.83
N PHE A 91 2.61 -13.20 10.93
CA PHE A 91 4.05 -12.93 10.86
C PHE A 91 4.82 -14.12 10.28
N ALA A 92 4.36 -15.36 10.54
CA ALA A 92 4.97 -16.57 9.98
C ALA A 92 4.89 -16.60 8.45
N ASP A 93 3.72 -16.26 7.88
CA ASP A 93 3.55 -16.18 6.43
C ASP A 93 4.40 -15.07 5.83
N PHE A 94 4.43 -13.89 6.45
CA PHE A 94 5.31 -12.78 6.05
C PHE A 94 6.77 -13.24 5.97
N CYS A 95 7.28 -13.91 7.01
CA CYS A 95 8.65 -14.43 7.00
C CYS A 95 8.86 -15.42 5.83
N THR A 96 7.90 -16.31 5.59
CA THR A 96 7.96 -17.31 4.52
C THR A 96 8.01 -16.67 3.14
N GLU A 97 7.20 -15.64 2.87
CA GLU A 97 7.22 -14.89 1.61
C GLU A 97 8.59 -14.24 1.37
N ILE A 98 9.15 -13.58 2.39
CA ILE A 98 10.47 -12.94 2.30
C ILE A 98 11.58 -13.96 2.08
N GLU A 99 11.54 -15.09 2.80
CA GLU A 99 12.53 -16.18 2.65
C GLU A 99 12.47 -16.82 1.26
N LEU A 100 11.27 -17.06 0.72
CA LEU A 100 11.08 -17.63 -0.62
C LEU A 100 11.57 -16.68 -1.72
N GLU A 101 11.30 -15.39 -1.63
CA GLU A 101 11.80 -14.42 -2.61
C GLU A 101 13.33 -14.32 -2.56
N LYS A 102 13.92 -14.30 -1.35
CA LYS A 102 15.40 -14.29 -1.18
C LYS A 102 16.05 -15.56 -1.71
N ALA A 103 15.42 -16.72 -1.52
CA ALA A 103 15.92 -18.00 -2.01
C ALA A 103 15.80 -18.17 -3.52
N ASN A 104 14.86 -17.47 -4.16
CA ASN A 104 14.67 -17.50 -5.62
C ASN A 104 14.74 -16.09 -6.24
N PRO A 105 15.93 -15.62 -6.59
CA PRO A 105 16.12 -14.28 -7.18
C PRO A 105 15.39 -14.03 -8.50
N LYS A 106 14.95 -15.09 -9.20
CA LYS A 106 14.19 -14.97 -10.46
C LYS A 106 12.72 -14.63 -10.24
N LEU A 107 12.18 -14.89 -9.04
CA LEU A 107 10.80 -14.50 -8.71
C LEU A 107 10.66 -12.99 -8.77
N ILE A 108 9.65 -12.52 -9.46
CA ILE A 108 9.19 -11.14 -9.40
C ILE A 108 7.95 -11.13 -8.52
N THR A 109 8.01 -10.39 -7.43
CA THR A 109 6.91 -10.21 -6.49
C THR A 109 6.53 -8.74 -6.41
N PHE A 110 5.31 -8.45 -5.94
CA PHE A 110 4.80 -7.11 -5.86
C PHE A 110 3.70 -7.04 -4.80
N VAL A 111 3.73 -6.01 -3.95
CA VAL A 111 2.64 -5.65 -3.04
C VAL A 111 2.00 -4.36 -3.55
N ASP A 112 0.68 -4.34 -3.70
CA ASP A 112 -0.04 -3.20 -4.26
C ASP A 112 -0.17 -2.02 -3.27
N TYR A 113 0.97 -1.38 -2.96
CA TYR A 113 1.00 -0.08 -2.31
C TYR A 113 0.71 1.01 -3.36
N ILE A 114 -0.53 1.06 -3.82
CA ILE A 114 -0.96 1.78 -5.02
C ILE A 114 -0.61 3.27 -5.03
N LEU A 115 -0.54 3.93 -3.87
CA LEU A 115 -0.16 5.34 -3.75
C LEU A 115 1.28 5.61 -4.22
N TYR A 116 2.11 4.57 -4.36
CA TYR A 116 3.44 4.71 -4.98
C TYR A 116 3.36 5.29 -6.40
N PHE A 117 2.26 5.06 -7.11
CA PHE A 117 2.03 5.50 -8.48
C PHE A 117 1.21 6.78 -8.60
N ASP A 118 0.75 7.33 -7.48
CA ASP A 118 0.07 8.61 -7.46
C ASP A 118 1.04 9.72 -7.86
N SER A 119 0.62 10.61 -8.79
CA SER A 119 1.55 11.59 -9.36
C SER A 119 1.96 12.67 -8.37
N MET A 120 1.11 13.04 -7.41
CA MET A 120 1.50 13.93 -6.32
C MET A 120 2.55 13.27 -5.42
N GLU A 121 2.37 11.98 -5.08
CA GLU A 121 3.32 11.25 -4.26
C GLU A 121 4.67 11.05 -4.96
N GLN A 122 4.66 10.86 -6.27
CA GLN A 122 5.90 10.83 -7.06
C GLN A 122 6.61 12.17 -7.00
N ARG A 123 5.89 13.28 -7.19
CA ARG A 123 6.45 14.64 -7.06
C ARG A 123 7.02 14.90 -5.68
N LEU A 124 6.30 14.50 -4.63
CA LEU A 124 6.78 14.63 -3.25
C LEU A 124 8.11 13.89 -3.05
N ARG A 125 8.22 12.63 -3.51
CA ARG A 125 9.47 11.86 -3.44
C ARG A 125 10.61 12.54 -4.19
N ASP A 126 10.34 13.05 -5.39
CA ASP A 126 11.34 13.79 -6.19
C ASP A 126 11.79 15.06 -5.48
N MET A 127 10.87 15.82 -4.88
CA MET A 127 11.18 17.05 -4.15
C MET A 127 12.05 16.75 -2.91
N VAL A 128 11.75 15.69 -2.17
CA VAL A 128 12.55 15.26 -1.02
C VAL A 128 13.93 14.78 -1.47
N SER A 129 14.00 13.92 -2.50
CA SER A 129 15.27 13.35 -2.98
C SER A 129 16.21 14.40 -3.60
N ASN A 130 15.64 15.42 -4.24
CA ASN A 130 16.39 16.55 -4.79
C ASN A 130 16.76 17.62 -3.73
N GLY A 131 16.43 17.37 -2.45
CA GLY A 131 16.78 18.24 -1.33
C GLY A 131 16.07 19.59 -1.35
N GLN A 132 14.86 19.68 -1.93
CA GLN A 132 14.10 20.94 -1.97
C GLN A 132 13.66 21.41 -0.58
N PHE A 133 13.47 20.48 0.35
CA PHE A 133 13.10 20.78 1.72
C PHE A 133 14.26 20.71 2.72
N GLY A 134 15.50 20.50 2.22
CA GLY A 134 16.65 20.21 3.08
C GLY A 134 16.52 18.86 3.77
N GLN A 135 17.04 18.74 4.99
CA GLN A 135 16.84 17.56 5.82
C GLN A 135 15.41 17.57 6.39
N ILE A 136 14.63 16.52 6.12
CA ILE A 136 13.31 16.37 6.73
C ILE A 136 13.49 16.14 8.23
N THR A 137 12.77 16.93 9.03
CA THR A 137 12.77 16.85 10.50
C THR A 137 11.47 16.24 11.04
N GLN A 138 10.37 16.47 10.32
CA GLN A 138 9.05 16.00 10.72
C GLN A 138 8.22 15.63 9.49
N ILE A 139 7.57 14.47 9.54
CA ILE A 139 6.66 14.01 8.50
C ILE A 139 5.40 13.41 9.14
N GLN A 140 4.25 13.92 8.79
CA GLN A 140 2.95 13.40 9.24
C GLN A 140 2.12 13.00 8.03
N ILE A 141 1.66 11.74 8.00
CA ILE A 141 0.76 11.22 6.97
C ILE A 141 -0.45 10.60 7.67
N ASN A 142 -1.65 11.10 7.36
CA ASN A 142 -2.89 10.56 7.88
C ASN A 142 -3.63 9.77 6.80
N TYR A 143 -4.32 8.72 7.22
CA TYR A 143 -5.18 7.94 6.34
C TYR A 143 -6.43 7.51 7.11
N ARG A 144 -7.54 8.19 6.86
CA ARG A 144 -8.82 7.97 7.53
C ARG A 144 -9.91 7.85 6.48
N HIS A 145 -10.55 6.70 6.42
CA HIS A 145 -11.73 6.52 5.57
C HIS A 145 -12.59 5.34 6.04
N PRO A 146 -13.91 5.40 5.82
CA PRO A 146 -14.79 4.31 6.14
C PRO A 146 -14.56 3.14 5.18
N VAL A 147 -14.12 2.00 5.70
CA VAL A 147 -14.01 0.78 4.89
C VAL A 147 -15.41 0.27 4.54
N ASN A 148 -15.65 -0.02 3.26
CA ASN A 148 -16.91 -0.61 2.82
C ASN A 148 -17.05 -2.04 3.35
N ILE A 149 -18.09 -2.30 4.14
CA ILE A 149 -18.42 -3.60 4.76
C ILE A 149 -19.76 -4.16 4.28
N ALA A 150 -20.38 -3.56 3.26
CA ALA A 150 -21.69 -4.01 2.76
C ALA A 150 -21.57 -5.31 1.96
N GLY A 151 -22.61 -6.14 2.05
CA GLY A 151 -22.75 -7.38 1.30
C GLY A 151 -21.65 -8.39 1.62
N ASP A 152 -20.97 -8.87 0.61
CA ASP A 152 -19.87 -9.85 0.69
C ASP A 152 -18.57 -9.31 1.34
N LYS A 153 -18.54 -8.03 1.70
CA LYS A 153 -17.36 -7.36 2.30
C LYS A 153 -17.36 -7.39 3.82
N VAL A 154 -18.34 -8.03 4.45
CA VAL A 154 -18.46 -8.17 5.91
C VAL A 154 -17.27 -8.89 6.55
N TRP A 155 -16.52 -9.69 5.78
CA TRP A 155 -15.28 -10.34 6.23
C TRP A 155 -14.24 -9.37 6.79
N LYS A 156 -14.32 -8.09 6.44
CA LYS A 156 -13.43 -7.03 6.95
C LYS A 156 -13.65 -6.71 8.43
N LEU A 157 -14.71 -7.20 9.03
CA LEU A 157 -14.95 -7.08 10.48
C LEU A 157 -14.27 -8.20 11.26
N ASP A 158 -14.08 -9.38 10.63
CA ASP A 158 -13.46 -10.56 11.23
C ASP A 158 -11.93 -10.43 11.21
N LYS A 159 -11.31 -10.37 12.39
CA LYS A 159 -9.85 -10.26 12.52
C LYS A 159 -9.08 -11.45 11.95
N ASN A 160 -9.69 -12.64 11.87
CA ASN A 160 -9.01 -13.83 11.33
C ASN A 160 -8.92 -13.77 9.80
N ILE A 161 -9.78 -12.95 9.15
CA ILE A 161 -9.79 -12.78 7.69
C ILE A 161 -9.14 -11.45 7.30
N MET A 162 -9.49 -10.38 7.98
CA MET A 162 -8.90 -9.05 7.73
C MET A 162 -7.44 -8.96 8.17
N GLY A 163 -7.07 -9.64 9.27
CA GLY A 163 -5.84 -9.42 10.01
C GLY A 163 -6.00 -8.23 10.94
N ASP A 164 -5.48 -7.10 10.56
CA ASP A 164 -5.49 -5.86 11.34
C ASP A 164 -5.83 -4.64 10.46
N ALA A 165 -6.13 -3.51 11.11
CA ALA A 165 -6.47 -2.27 10.43
C ALA A 165 -5.27 -1.61 9.76
N ILE A 166 -4.06 -1.87 10.24
CA ILE A 166 -2.84 -1.33 9.62
C ILE A 166 -2.70 -1.95 8.24
N GLY A 167 -2.74 -3.29 8.14
CA GLY A 167 -2.71 -4.00 6.86
C GLY A 167 -3.92 -3.67 5.98
N MET A 168 -5.11 -3.48 6.55
CA MET A 168 -6.32 -3.17 5.79
C MET A 168 -6.27 -1.81 5.09
N GLY A 169 -5.74 -0.76 5.74
CA GLY A 169 -5.77 0.60 5.20
C GLY A 169 -4.62 1.51 5.61
N ILE A 170 -4.21 1.49 6.86
CA ILE A 170 -3.25 2.46 7.42
C ILE A 170 -1.85 2.30 6.82
N ASN A 171 -1.52 1.12 6.28
CA ASN A 171 -0.29 0.87 5.54
C ASN A 171 -0.08 1.80 4.33
N HIS A 172 -1.15 2.39 3.78
CA HIS A 172 -1.02 3.44 2.76
C HIS A 172 -0.28 4.66 3.29
N ALA A 173 -0.61 5.14 4.50
CA ALA A 173 0.10 6.25 5.13
C ALA A 173 1.56 5.88 5.45
N ILE A 174 1.79 4.66 5.97
CA ILE A 174 3.15 4.16 6.25
C ILE A 174 3.96 4.07 4.96
N SER A 175 3.40 3.52 3.87
CA SER A 175 4.10 3.36 2.60
C SER A 175 4.51 4.71 1.99
N VAL A 176 3.59 5.69 1.98
CA VAL A 176 3.90 7.06 1.53
C VAL A 176 5.05 7.65 2.32
N MET A 177 4.99 7.57 3.66
CA MET A 177 6.04 8.08 4.54
C MET A 177 7.40 7.42 4.26
N ILE A 178 7.45 6.09 4.19
CA ILE A 178 8.69 5.34 3.99
C ILE A 178 9.30 5.65 2.62
N PHE A 179 8.49 5.71 1.56
CA PHE A 179 8.99 6.05 0.23
C PHE A 179 9.42 7.50 0.12
N ALA A 180 8.73 8.45 0.77
CA ALA A 180 9.16 9.84 0.82
C ALA A 180 10.51 10.01 1.54
N MET A 181 10.74 9.28 2.63
CA MET A 181 11.97 9.35 3.43
C MET A 181 13.13 8.51 2.88
N ALA A 182 12.90 7.62 1.90
CA ALA A 182 13.86 6.60 1.46
C ALA A 182 15.23 7.14 1.03
N SER A 183 15.30 8.37 0.50
CA SER A 183 16.53 9.02 0.11
C SER A 183 17.28 9.72 1.26
N GLN A 184 16.67 9.85 2.43
CA GLN A 184 17.22 10.65 3.53
C GLN A 184 17.48 9.85 4.80
N ALA A 185 16.66 8.84 5.12
CA ALA A 185 16.74 8.16 6.40
C ALA A 185 16.04 6.80 6.40
N LYS A 186 16.42 5.95 7.35
CA LYS A 186 15.78 4.65 7.61
C LYS A 186 15.03 4.70 8.94
N PRO A 187 13.85 4.03 9.05
CA PRO A 187 13.17 3.91 10.32
C PRO A 187 13.97 3.00 11.27
N VAL A 188 14.09 3.42 12.53
CA VAL A 188 14.85 2.71 13.58
C VAL A 188 14.02 2.36 14.81
N GLY A 189 12.80 2.88 14.91
CA GLY A 189 11.93 2.55 16.04
C GLY A 189 10.48 2.99 15.81
N VAL A 190 9.56 2.31 16.48
CA VAL A 190 8.13 2.56 16.43
C VAL A 190 7.55 2.62 17.82
N TYR A 191 6.69 3.62 18.09
CA TYR A 191 5.78 3.65 19.21
C TYR A 191 4.36 3.81 18.71
N ALA A 192 3.42 3.00 19.22
CA ALA A 192 2.04 3.05 18.77
C ALA A 192 1.03 2.87 19.89
N THR A 193 -0.16 3.42 19.66
CA THR A 193 -1.36 3.17 20.43
C THR A 193 -2.51 2.86 19.50
N SER A 194 -3.46 2.04 19.97
CA SER A 194 -4.68 1.71 19.24
C SER A 194 -5.92 1.93 20.11
N ALA A 195 -7.07 2.00 19.47
CA ALA A 195 -8.35 2.06 20.14
C ALA A 195 -9.38 1.14 19.46
N PRO A 196 -10.31 0.54 20.25
CA PRO A 196 -11.33 -0.37 19.73
C PRO A 196 -12.36 0.37 18.86
N ALA A 197 -13.07 -0.42 18.07
CA ALA A 197 -14.16 0.06 17.22
C ALA A 197 -15.25 0.78 18.04
N GLN A 198 -15.76 1.87 17.49
CA GLN A 198 -16.82 2.68 18.08
C GLN A 198 -18.11 2.68 17.24
N ILE A 199 -18.03 2.33 15.94
CA ILE A 199 -19.12 2.51 14.98
C ILE A 199 -19.53 1.18 14.33
N ARG A 200 -18.58 0.34 13.86
CA ARG A 200 -18.88 -0.79 12.94
C ARG A 200 -18.61 -2.18 13.48
N GLY A 201 -18.12 -2.33 14.68
CA GLY A 201 -17.89 -3.63 15.31
C GLY A 201 -16.72 -4.44 14.72
N PHE A 202 -15.64 -3.78 14.33
CA PHE A 202 -14.38 -4.45 14.00
C PHE A 202 -13.87 -5.24 15.19
N GLU A 203 -13.45 -6.48 14.98
CA GLU A 203 -12.86 -7.32 16.02
C GLU A 203 -11.39 -6.96 16.31
N ALA A 204 -10.70 -6.35 15.37
CA ALA A 204 -9.38 -5.75 15.56
C ALA A 204 -9.52 -4.22 15.71
N ASP A 205 -8.62 -3.61 16.50
CA ASP A 205 -8.61 -2.16 16.71
C ASP A 205 -8.48 -1.39 15.39
N PRO A 206 -9.46 -0.56 15.00
CA PRO A 206 -9.45 0.13 13.71
C PRO A 206 -8.84 1.53 13.76
N ILE A 207 -8.48 2.03 14.94
CA ILE A 207 -7.99 3.38 15.19
C ILE A 207 -6.56 3.30 15.70
N TRP A 208 -5.62 4.00 15.06
CA TRP A 208 -4.20 3.92 15.36
C TRP A 208 -3.53 5.29 15.34
N ALA A 209 -2.62 5.50 16.30
CA ALA A 209 -1.61 6.54 16.28
C ALA A 209 -0.24 5.88 16.36
N ILE A 210 0.58 6.09 15.32
CA ILE A 210 1.89 5.45 15.16
C ILE A 210 2.94 6.54 15.02
N THR A 211 3.97 6.50 15.86
CA THR A 211 5.16 7.34 15.77
C THR A 211 6.33 6.49 15.26
N ILE A 212 7.03 6.99 14.26
CA ILE A 212 8.19 6.33 13.64
C ILE A 212 9.41 7.22 13.83
N HIS A 213 10.48 6.68 14.42
CA HIS A 213 11.76 7.38 14.57
C HIS A 213 12.71 6.96 13.45
N PHE A 214 13.42 7.93 12.89
CA PHE A 214 14.39 7.72 11.82
C PHE A 214 15.83 7.94 12.33
N ASP A 215 16.80 7.31 11.66
CA ASP A 215 18.22 7.33 12.03
C ASP A 215 18.90 8.71 11.87
N ASN A 216 18.29 9.62 11.12
CA ASN A 216 18.72 11.02 11.00
C ASN A 216 18.13 11.96 12.06
N GLY A 217 17.36 11.42 13.03
CA GLY A 217 16.68 12.18 14.08
C GLY A 217 15.28 12.70 13.69
N ALA A 218 14.82 12.48 12.46
CA ALA A 218 13.46 12.84 12.06
C ALA A 218 12.42 12.00 12.78
N THR A 219 11.21 12.56 12.93
CA THR A 219 10.06 11.86 13.51
C THR A 219 8.89 11.84 12.54
N GLY A 220 8.36 10.64 12.30
CA GLY A 220 7.15 10.39 11.53
C GLY A 220 5.94 10.17 12.41
N PHE A 221 4.78 10.67 11.98
CA PHE A 221 3.47 10.45 12.62
C PHE A 221 2.49 9.91 11.60
N CYS A 222 1.85 8.81 11.93
CA CYS A 222 0.80 8.21 11.11
C CYS A 222 -0.48 8.06 11.95
N PHE A 223 -1.53 8.77 11.57
CA PHE A 223 -2.85 8.63 12.18
C PHE A 223 -3.78 7.94 11.20
N GLY A 224 -4.31 6.80 11.61
CA GLY A 224 -5.22 5.98 10.82
C GLY A 224 -6.53 5.69 11.54
N ASN A 225 -7.62 5.68 10.79
CA ASN A 225 -8.94 5.28 11.28
C ASN A 225 -9.76 4.72 10.12
N ILE A 226 -10.12 3.44 10.19
CA ILE A 226 -10.98 2.77 9.22
C ILE A 226 -12.43 2.58 9.72
N ASP A 227 -12.71 3.00 10.94
CA ASP A 227 -14.03 2.97 11.59
C ASP A 227 -14.74 4.33 11.60
N ASN A 228 -14.24 5.35 10.89
CA ASN A 228 -14.88 6.65 10.85
C ASN A 228 -16.23 6.59 10.11
N GLY A 229 -17.15 7.46 10.55
CA GLY A 229 -18.54 7.45 10.05
C GLY A 229 -18.70 8.00 8.64
N ASN A 230 -17.83 8.89 8.20
CA ASN A 230 -17.96 9.61 6.95
C ASN A 230 -16.61 10.12 6.41
N GLY A 231 -16.58 10.38 5.12
CA GLY A 231 -15.49 11.07 4.43
C GLY A 231 -14.26 10.20 4.16
N TYR A 232 -13.45 10.70 3.27
CA TYR A 232 -12.10 10.22 2.98
C TYR A 232 -11.16 11.37 3.37
N ASP A 233 -10.24 11.12 4.31
CA ASP A 233 -9.31 12.13 4.80
C ASP A 233 -7.87 11.61 4.69
N ALA A 234 -7.19 12.07 3.64
CA ALA A 234 -5.76 11.94 3.50
C ALA A 234 -5.11 13.31 3.75
N TYR A 235 -4.08 13.34 4.57
CA TYR A 235 -3.40 14.55 4.98
C TYR A 235 -1.91 14.32 5.09
N HIS A 236 -1.12 15.23 4.50
CA HIS A 236 0.33 15.22 4.60
C HIS A 236 0.81 16.55 5.17
N ASN A 237 1.73 16.49 6.11
CA ASN A 237 2.38 17.65 6.68
C ASN A 237 3.87 17.33 6.87
N ILE A 238 4.72 17.92 6.05
CA ILE A 238 6.14 17.59 5.98
C ILE A 238 6.93 18.88 6.12
N PHE A 239 7.88 18.88 7.04
CA PHE A 239 8.81 19.99 7.25
C PHE A 239 10.25 19.49 7.32
N GLY A 240 11.09 20.24 6.62
CA GLY A 240 12.55 20.10 6.66
C GLY A 240 13.20 21.42 7.01
N THR A 241 14.54 21.43 6.98
CA THR A 241 15.36 22.61 7.33
C THR A 241 15.19 23.76 6.34
N ASP A 242 14.81 23.47 5.09
CA ASP A 242 14.77 24.44 3.99
C ASP A 242 13.44 24.46 3.24
N GLY A 243 12.41 23.81 3.77
CA GLY A 243 11.11 23.78 3.10
C GLY A 243 10.04 23.00 3.84
N GLY A 244 8.82 23.08 3.33
CA GLY A 244 7.68 22.33 3.83
C GLY A 244 6.65 22.06 2.76
N PHE A 245 5.89 20.99 2.94
CA PHE A 245 4.84 20.53 2.03
C PHE A 245 3.59 20.18 2.83
N ILE A 246 2.43 20.63 2.36
CA ILE A 246 1.13 20.30 2.94
C ILE A 246 0.19 19.83 1.82
N PHE A 247 -0.42 18.68 2.05
CA PHE A 247 -1.57 18.21 1.29
C PHE A 247 -2.76 18.00 2.22
N GLU A 248 -3.94 18.40 1.78
CA GLU A 248 -5.15 18.36 2.58
C GLU A 248 -6.36 18.00 1.68
N SER A 249 -6.82 16.76 1.77
CA SER A 249 -7.86 16.22 0.88
C SER A 249 -9.21 16.92 1.00
N GLN A 250 -9.48 17.56 2.14
CA GLN A 250 -10.75 18.25 2.41
C GLN A 250 -10.80 19.67 1.84
N ILE A 251 -9.70 20.15 1.28
CA ILE A 251 -9.63 21.47 0.64
C ILE A 251 -9.88 21.31 -0.86
N ASP A 252 -10.69 22.20 -1.43
CA ASP A 252 -10.97 22.21 -2.86
C ASP A 252 -9.68 22.47 -3.67
N ARG A 253 -9.58 21.73 -4.77
CA ARG A 253 -8.56 22.01 -5.78
C ARG A 253 -8.78 23.44 -6.36
N PRO A 254 -7.72 24.23 -6.56
CA PRO A 254 -6.29 23.90 -6.55
C PRO A 254 -5.60 24.14 -5.20
N TYR A 255 -6.31 24.43 -4.14
CA TYR A 255 -5.75 24.86 -2.85
C TYR A 255 -5.25 23.68 -1.98
N LYS A 256 -5.63 22.45 -2.32
CA LYS A 256 -5.30 21.26 -1.51
C LYS A 256 -3.81 20.96 -1.39
N VAL A 257 -2.97 21.42 -2.30
CA VAL A 257 -1.51 21.23 -2.25
C VAL A 257 -0.82 22.58 -2.15
N ARG A 258 0.08 22.73 -1.18
CA ARG A 258 0.96 23.91 -1.03
C ARG A 258 2.32 23.50 -0.50
N TYR A 259 3.35 24.19 -0.95
CA TYR A 259 4.69 23.98 -0.42
C TYR A 259 5.52 25.25 -0.50
N TRP A 260 6.60 25.29 0.25
CA TRP A 260 7.62 26.31 0.16
C TRP A 260 9.01 25.66 0.20
N SER A 261 9.99 26.33 -0.37
CA SER A 261 11.38 25.89 -0.36
C SER A 261 12.28 27.10 -0.49
N ASN A 262 13.32 27.20 0.34
CA ASN A 262 14.35 28.23 0.18
C ASN A 262 15.03 28.12 -1.19
N LYS A 263 15.16 26.90 -1.70
CA LYS A 263 15.85 26.58 -2.94
C LYS A 263 15.08 26.94 -4.21
N THR A 264 13.76 26.76 -4.22
CA THR A 264 12.95 26.85 -5.44
C THR A 264 11.81 27.87 -5.39
N THR A 265 11.40 28.33 -4.20
CA THR A 265 10.33 29.32 -4.05
C THR A 265 10.74 30.56 -3.23
N GLU A 266 12.04 30.73 -3.00
CA GLU A 266 12.56 31.84 -2.17
C GLU A 266 11.90 31.93 -0.79
N GLY A 267 11.55 30.80 -0.20
CA GLY A 267 10.83 30.70 1.08
C GLY A 267 9.36 31.09 1.03
N LYS A 268 8.80 31.35 -0.13
CA LYS A 268 7.37 31.69 -0.29
C LYS A 268 6.53 30.44 -0.47
N TRP A 269 5.35 30.41 0.16
CA TRP A 269 4.35 29.39 -0.10
C TRP A 269 3.77 29.54 -1.50
N ILE A 270 3.75 28.44 -2.26
CA ILE A 270 3.08 28.33 -3.55
C ILE A 270 2.05 27.21 -3.55
N ARG A 271 1.13 27.27 -4.49
CA ARG A 271 0.09 26.28 -4.75
C ARG A 271 0.28 25.76 -6.17
N PRO A 272 0.94 24.62 -6.39
CA PRO A 272 1.36 24.18 -7.72
C PRO A 272 0.19 23.84 -8.65
N LEU A 273 -1.01 23.61 -8.10
CA LEU A 273 -2.24 23.33 -8.86
C LEU A 273 -3.08 24.58 -9.12
N ASP A 274 -2.63 25.76 -8.68
CA ASP A 274 -3.26 27.07 -8.88
C ASP A 274 -2.46 27.89 -9.88
N LYS A 275 -2.98 28.04 -11.10
CA LYS A 275 -2.32 28.78 -12.19
C LYS A 275 -1.94 30.22 -11.81
N SER A 276 -2.71 30.82 -10.88
CA SER A 276 -2.46 32.20 -10.42
C SER A 276 -1.37 32.29 -9.33
N ASN A 277 -0.97 31.17 -8.72
CA ASN A 277 -0.04 31.13 -7.60
C ASN A 277 0.99 29.98 -7.68
N ALA A 278 1.12 29.34 -8.85
CA ALA A 278 2.05 28.23 -9.05
C ALA A 278 3.48 28.70 -9.37
N GLY A 279 3.64 29.92 -9.83
CA GLY A 279 4.93 30.41 -10.33
C GLY A 279 5.42 29.54 -11.49
N ASP A 280 6.73 29.42 -11.63
CA ASP A 280 7.38 28.58 -12.64
C ASP A 280 7.37 27.08 -12.30
N LEU A 281 6.76 26.70 -11.16
CA LEU A 281 6.74 25.34 -10.62
C LEU A 281 5.36 24.69 -10.71
N ALA A 282 4.52 25.12 -11.65
CA ALA A 282 3.21 24.53 -11.89
C ALA A 282 3.30 23.02 -12.19
N TRP A 283 2.40 22.26 -11.61
CA TRP A 283 2.26 20.83 -11.89
C TRP A 283 1.24 20.59 -13.02
N PRO A 284 1.32 19.43 -13.70
CA PRO A 284 0.33 19.06 -14.70
C PRO A 284 -1.10 19.12 -14.16
N GLU A 285 -2.05 19.52 -15.00
CA GLU A 285 -3.47 19.64 -14.61
C GLU A 285 -4.10 18.31 -14.22
N ASP A 286 -3.62 17.22 -14.79
CA ASP A 286 -4.03 15.83 -14.51
C ASP A 286 -3.33 15.21 -13.31
N THR A 287 -2.58 16.00 -12.51
CA THR A 287 -1.94 15.50 -11.29
C THR A 287 -2.98 14.83 -10.39
N THR A 288 -2.83 13.55 -10.15
CA THR A 288 -3.65 12.78 -9.21
C THR A 288 -3.26 13.08 -7.76
N THR A 289 -4.22 12.98 -6.85
CA THR A 289 -4.03 13.16 -5.41
C THR A 289 -4.72 12.02 -4.66
N PRO A 290 -4.19 11.57 -3.52
CA PRO A 290 -4.67 10.38 -2.80
C PRO A 290 -5.94 10.63 -1.97
N ASP A 291 -6.90 11.39 -2.49
CA ASP A 291 -8.11 11.81 -1.81
C ASP A 291 -9.40 11.21 -2.40
N SER A 292 -9.27 10.34 -3.39
CA SER A 292 -10.42 9.64 -3.98
C SER A 292 -10.72 8.33 -3.26
N GLY A 293 -11.94 8.17 -2.78
CA GLY A 293 -12.47 6.86 -2.35
C GLY A 293 -12.87 5.95 -3.51
N ASN A 294 -12.79 6.43 -4.75
CA ASN A 294 -13.14 5.69 -5.95
C ASN A 294 -11.95 4.87 -6.48
N VAL A 295 -11.97 3.57 -6.27
CA VAL A 295 -10.90 2.66 -6.72
C VAL A 295 -10.65 2.66 -8.23
N VAL A 296 -11.60 3.14 -9.03
CA VAL A 296 -11.43 3.26 -10.49
C VAL A 296 -10.49 4.42 -10.85
N GLU A 297 -10.43 5.44 -9.99
CA GLU A 297 -9.55 6.61 -10.15
C GLU A 297 -8.15 6.38 -9.58
N HIS A 298 -7.94 5.29 -8.83
CA HIS A 298 -6.62 4.91 -8.37
C HIS A 298 -5.71 4.49 -9.53
N GLN A 299 -4.40 4.59 -9.33
CA GLN A 299 -3.38 4.28 -10.34
C GLN A 299 -3.21 2.77 -10.60
N THR A 300 -4.32 2.02 -10.60
CA THR A 300 -4.33 0.55 -10.80
C THR A 300 -3.67 0.16 -12.13
N GLY A 301 -3.90 0.93 -13.20
CA GLY A 301 -3.25 0.67 -14.50
C GLY A 301 -1.74 0.81 -14.45
N SER A 302 -1.23 1.80 -13.71
CA SER A 302 0.20 2.03 -13.52
C SER A 302 0.84 0.90 -12.70
N ALA A 303 0.18 0.43 -11.64
CA ALA A 303 0.64 -0.69 -10.81
C ALA A 303 0.72 -2.00 -11.62
N VAL A 304 -0.36 -2.32 -12.36
CA VAL A 304 -0.41 -3.50 -13.25
C VAL A 304 0.68 -3.42 -14.32
N GLY A 305 0.82 -2.27 -15.00
CA GLY A 305 1.86 -2.06 -16.02
C GLY A 305 3.26 -2.25 -15.46
N HIS A 306 3.56 -1.62 -14.32
CA HIS A 306 4.87 -1.72 -13.67
C HIS A 306 5.24 -3.18 -13.34
N PHE A 307 4.32 -3.95 -12.76
CA PHE A 307 4.61 -5.36 -12.45
C PHE A 307 4.90 -6.18 -13.72
N ILE A 308 4.10 -6.02 -14.77
CA ILE A 308 4.30 -6.70 -16.06
C ILE A 308 5.68 -6.34 -16.65
N ASP A 309 6.05 -5.05 -16.61
CA ASP A 309 7.36 -4.60 -17.07
C ASP A 309 8.50 -5.20 -16.25
N CYS A 310 8.32 -5.32 -14.91
CA CYS A 310 9.29 -6.02 -14.06
C CYS A 310 9.44 -7.50 -14.45
N VAL A 311 8.35 -8.20 -14.73
CA VAL A 311 8.38 -9.61 -15.16
C VAL A 311 9.11 -9.75 -16.51
N LYS A 312 8.75 -8.94 -17.51
CA LYS A 312 9.35 -8.95 -18.84
C LYS A 312 10.84 -8.63 -18.84
N ASN A 313 11.22 -7.59 -18.08
CA ASN A 313 12.60 -7.12 -18.01
C ASN A 313 13.44 -7.86 -16.96
N LYS A 314 12.83 -8.78 -16.20
CA LYS A 314 13.47 -9.52 -15.09
C LYS A 314 14.09 -8.59 -14.05
N THR A 315 13.42 -7.49 -13.75
CA THR A 315 13.85 -6.48 -12.78
C THR A 315 13.02 -6.56 -11.51
N LYS A 316 13.62 -6.27 -10.36
CA LYS A 316 12.90 -6.21 -9.09
C LYS A 316 12.15 -4.89 -8.94
N SER A 317 10.91 -4.96 -8.51
CA SER A 317 10.13 -3.78 -8.11
C SER A 317 10.64 -3.20 -6.79
N PRO A 318 10.61 -1.87 -6.58
CA PRO A 318 10.68 -1.27 -5.24
C PRO A 318 9.58 -1.78 -4.30
N LEU A 319 8.47 -2.28 -4.87
CA LEU A 319 7.32 -2.83 -4.16
C LEU A 319 7.37 -4.36 -4.07
N SER A 320 8.51 -5.02 -4.32
CA SER A 320 8.63 -6.46 -4.09
C SER A 320 8.47 -6.78 -2.60
N PHE A 321 8.15 -8.01 -2.24
CA PHE A 321 8.00 -8.42 -0.84
C PHE A 321 9.24 -8.04 -0.03
N VAL A 322 10.44 -8.32 -0.56
CA VAL A 322 11.71 -8.00 0.11
C VAL A 322 11.98 -6.49 0.17
N ASN A 323 11.79 -5.75 -0.95
CA ASN A 323 12.14 -4.34 -1.00
C ASN A 323 11.18 -3.46 -0.17
N SER A 324 9.91 -3.88 -0.06
CA SER A 324 8.88 -3.17 0.73
C SER A 324 8.65 -3.77 2.13
N GLN A 325 9.44 -4.79 2.54
CA GLN A 325 9.26 -5.50 3.82
C GLN A 325 9.18 -4.57 5.02
N ILE A 326 9.91 -3.46 5.01
CA ILE A 326 9.94 -2.49 6.12
C ILE A 326 8.57 -1.88 6.40
N ILE A 327 7.69 -1.76 5.41
CA ILE A 327 6.34 -1.24 5.59
C ILE A 327 5.52 -2.22 6.44
N ALA A 328 5.60 -3.51 6.15
CA ALA A 328 4.97 -4.56 6.95
C ALA A 328 5.61 -4.67 8.35
N GLU A 329 6.95 -4.61 8.47
CA GLU A 329 7.65 -4.64 9.76
C GLU A 329 7.24 -3.48 10.68
N ILE A 330 6.99 -2.28 10.15
CA ILE A 330 6.43 -1.17 10.93
C ILE A 330 5.04 -1.52 11.45
N GLY A 331 4.21 -2.18 10.65
CA GLY A 331 2.88 -2.66 11.08
C GLY A 331 2.98 -3.65 12.24
N TRP A 332 3.84 -4.66 12.14
CA TRP A 332 4.10 -5.63 13.22
C TRP A 332 4.68 -4.96 14.46
N ALA A 333 5.66 -4.05 14.29
CA ALA A 333 6.22 -3.27 15.39
C ALA A 333 5.17 -2.40 16.10
N ALA A 334 4.25 -1.80 15.35
CA ALA A 334 3.16 -1.01 15.92
C ALA A 334 2.19 -1.85 16.75
N GLN A 335 1.82 -3.05 16.29
CA GLN A 335 1.00 -3.98 17.06
C GLN A 335 1.71 -4.43 18.36
N MET A 336 3.00 -4.77 18.26
CA MET A 336 3.80 -5.09 19.46
C MET A 336 3.86 -3.91 20.42
N SER A 337 4.16 -2.71 19.90
CA SER A 337 4.29 -1.49 20.72
C SER A 337 3.00 -1.16 21.46
N ALA A 338 1.85 -1.21 20.77
CA ALA A 338 0.55 -0.95 21.39
C ALA A 338 0.21 -1.96 22.50
N SER A 339 0.52 -3.23 22.27
CA SER A 339 0.30 -4.30 23.25
C SER A 339 1.22 -4.17 24.46
N LEU A 340 2.53 -3.95 24.22
CA LEU A 340 3.55 -3.88 25.26
C LEU A 340 3.62 -2.50 25.94
N LYS A 341 2.99 -1.48 25.37
CA LYS A 341 3.02 -0.08 25.81
C LYS A 341 4.43 0.50 25.89
N GLN A 342 5.29 0.10 24.96
CA GLN A 342 6.69 0.53 24.87
C GLN A 342 7.17 0.64 23.43
N PRO A 343 8.24 1.42 23.15
CA PRO A 343 8.84 1.47 21.82
C PRO A 343 9.39 0.10 21.38
N VAL A 344 9.33 -0.17 20.08
CA VAL A 344 9.91 -1.35 19.43
C VAL A 344 10.96 -0.90 18.42
N SER A 345 12.15 -1.47 18.49
CA SER A 345 13.27 -1.16 17.60
C SER A 345 13.10 -1.79 16.22
N LEU A 346 13.64 -1.15 15.19
CA LEU A 346 13.73 -1.65 13.83
C LEU A 346 15.20 -1.76 13.39
N PRO A 347 15.57 -2.70 12.49
CA PRO A 347 14.69 -3.79 11.97
C PRO A 347 14.25 -4.75 13.08
N LEU A 348 13.14 -5.43 12.84
CA LEU A 348 12.59 -6.38 13.82
C LEU A 348 13.51 -7.58 14.04
N ASN A 349 13.65 -8.01 15.32
CA ASN A 349 14.19 -9.31 15.64
C ASN A 349 13.10 -10.38 15.41
N TRP A 350 13.15 -11.09 14.31
CA TRP A 350 12.11 -12.03 13.91
C TRP A 350 11.85 -13.15 14.93
N ASN A 351 12.89 -13.58 15.68
CA ASN A 351 12.70 -14.60 16.73
C ASN A 351 11.88 -14.08 17.90
N GLU A 352 12.01 -12.81 18.26
CA GLU A 352 11.21 -12.17 19.30
C GLU A 352 9.78 -11.95 18.83
N VAL A 353 9.60 -11.52 17.58
CA VAL A 353 8.29 -11.29 16.99
C VAL A 353 7.49 -12.58 16.87
N ARG A 354 8.10 -13.68 16.39
CA ARG A 354 7.47 -15.01 16.35
C ARG A 354 7.01 -15.46 17.74
N LYS A 355 7.82 -15.25 18.79
CA LYS A 355 7.41 -15.57 20.16
C LYS A 355 6.24 -14.72 20.64
N PHE A 356 6.21 -13.44 20.26
CA PHE A 356 5.15 -12.51 20.66
C PHE A 356 3.81 -12.89 20.03
N PHE A 357 3.77 -13.16 18.72
CA PHE A 357 2.55 -13.54 18.00
C PHE A 357 2.17 -15.02 18.18
N LYS A 358 3.03 -15.83 18.80
CA LYS A 358 2.87 -17.29 18.98
C LYS A 358 2.77 -18.06 17.65
N ASP A 359 3.51 -17.57 16.66
CA ASP A 359 3.63 -18.15 15.33
C ASP A 359 4.68 -19.29 15.27
#